data_c249419959999a79010325632aa80e74
#
_entry.id   c249419959999a79010325632aa80e74
#
_cell.length_a   1.000
_cell.length_b   1.000
_cell.length_c   1.000
_cell.angle_alpha   90.00
_cell.angle_beta   90.00
_cell.angle_gamma   90.00
#
_symmetry.space_group_name_H-M   'P 1'
#
loop_
_entity.id
_entity.type
_entity.pdbx_description
1 polymer ?
#
loop_
_entity_poly.entity_id
_entity_poly.type
_entity_poly.pdbx_seq_one_letter_code
_entity_poly.pdbx_strand_id
1 'polypeptide(L)'
;MDRSKGNNQSIRKMKTEDISQVSLIESDAFPQLFPPTSFRKELQRKISTILVAISDSKTGGKEESSPYSKPIKSPVSYRSGNTGWKPGLDFLTGYIFLWDTTFEESHIMSIGTRRSHRRKGIGELLLYSALVNSIKKGAKSLTLEVRVSNVPAISLYQKYGMTTQGLRKSYYTDNREDAKIMTVADIQSLDYRHLLNSKWEKLEERLKK
;
A
#
# COMPACT_ATOMS: atom_id res chain seq x y z
N MET A 1 23.29 22.77 16.54
CA MET A 1 23.42 21.73 15.49
C MET A 1 22.13 20.94 15.48
N ASP A 2 21.23 21.38 14.65
CA ASP A 2 19.87 20.84 14.53
C ASP A 2 19.93 19.56 13.70
N ARG A 3 19.65 18.41 14.35
CA ARG A 3 19.54 17.14 13.64
C ARG A 3 18.18 17.13 12.95
N SER A 4 18.19 17.42 11.64
CA SER A 4 17.05 17.22 10.76
C SER A 4 16.38 15.88 11.07
N LYS A 5 15.13 15.94 11.57
CA LYS A 5 14.25 14.77 11.73
C LYS A 5 13.89 14.23 10.35
N GLY A 6 14.76 13.39 9.80
CA GLY A 6 14.41 12.59 8.63
C GLY A 6 13.16 11.78 8.96
N ASN A 7 12.21 11.79 8.04
CA ASN A 7 10.95 11.03 8.15
C ASN A 7 11.30 9.54 7.92
N ASN A 8 11.84 8.88 8.95
CA ASN A 8 12.33 7.50 8.86
C ASN A 8 11.11 6.58 8.80
N GLN A 9 10.81 6.09 7.60
CA GLN A 9 9.73 5.12 7.35
C GLN A 9 10.33 3.74 7.28
N SER A 10 9.74 2.76 7.97
CA SER A 10 10.14 1.37 7.88
C SER A 10 8.97 0.45 7.55
N ILE A 11 9.28 -0.74 7.05
CA ILE A 11 8.28 -1.75 6.66
C ILE A 11 8.45 -2.99 7.52
N ARG A 12 7.34 -3.53 8.01
CA ARG A 12 7.27 -4.83 8.67
C ARG A 12 6.00 -5.59 8.31
N LYS A 13 5.96 -6.86 8.64
CA LYS A 13 4.71 -7.64 8.58
C LYS A 13 3.68 -7.07 9.55
N MET A 14 2.42 -7.09 9.12
CA MET A 14 1.28 -6.74 9.94
C MET A 14 1.11 -7.71 11.11
N LYS A 15 0.74 -7.19 12.28
CA LYS A 15 0.39 -7.93 13.47
C LYS A 15 -1.11 -7.78 13.78
N THR A 16 -1.63 -8.60 14.68
CA THR A 16 -3.05 -8.53 15.08
C THR A 16 -3.42 -7.17 15.69
N GLU A 17 -2.51 -6.55 16.44
CA GLU A 17 -2.68 -5.23 17.05
C GLU A 17 -2.83 -4.08 16.04
N ASP A 18 -2.38 -4.28 14.79
CA ASP A 18 -2.45 -3.29 13.72
C ASP A 18 -3.84 -3.22 13.06
N ILE A 19 -4.71 -4.21 13.28
CA ILE A 19 -5.98 -4.36 12.56
C ILE A 19 -6.80 -3.06 12.58
N SER A 20 -6.92 -2.42 13.73
CA SER A 20 -7.71 -1.19 13.87
C SER A 20 -7.17 -0.07 12.96
N GLN A 21 -5.85 0.11 12.88
CA GLN A 21 -5.25 1.13 12.05
C GLN A 21 -5.35 0.78 10.56
N VAL A 22 -5.08 -0.47 10.19
CA VAL A 22 -5.15 -0.92 8.78
C VAL A 22 -6.59 -0.84 8.26
N SER A 23 -7.59 -1.25 9.05
CA SER A 23 -9.01 -1.15 8.67
C SER A 23 -9.44 0.30 8.43
N LEU A 24 -8.94 1.25 9.24
CA LEU A 24 -9.21 2.68 9.02
C LEU A 24 -8.53 3.22 7.76
N ILE A 25 -7.29 2.81 7.47
CA ILE A 25 -6.61 3.19 6.23
C ILE A 25 -7.33 2.60 5.02
N GLU A 26 -7.80 1.35 5.12
CA GLU A 26 -8.58 0.71 4.05
C GLU A 26 -9.88 1.45 3.78
N SER A 27 -10.68 1.72 4.82
CA SER A 27 -11.97 2.40 4.67
C SER A 27 -11.83 3.83 4.10
N ASP A 28 -10.72 4.50 4.38
CA ASP A 28 -10.40 5.82 3.80
C ASP A 28 -9.91 5.72 2.34
N ALA A 29 -9.16 4.68 2.01
CA ALA A 29 -8.66 4.45 0.66
C ALA A 29 -9.75 3.89 -0.28
N PHE A 30 -10.65 3.06 0.26
CA PHE A 30 -11.69 2.33 -0.47
C PHE A 30 -13.04 2.44 0.23
N PRO A 31 -13.65 3.64 0.28
CA PRO A 31 -14.87 3.89 1.06
C PRO A 31 -16.09 3.09 0.59
N GLN A 32 -16.04 2.53 -0.61
CA GLN A 32 -17.11 1.72 -1.19
C GLN A 32 -16.85 0.21 -1.10
N LEU A 33 -15.75 -0.20 -0.46
CA LEU A 33 -15.42 -1.61 -0.30
C LEU A 33 -16.43 -2.29 0.65
N PHE A 34 -17.23 -3.21 0.11
CA PHE A 34 -18.17 -3.98 0.89
C PHE A 34 -18.23 -5.43 0.39
N PRO A 35 -18.09 -6.43 1.27
CA PRO A 35 -17.71 -6.29 2.68
C PRO A 35 -16.25 -5.83 2.84
N PRO A 36 -15.91 -5.16 3.95
CA PRO A 36 -14.52 -4.79 4.24
C PRO A 36 -13.65 -6.03 4.45
N THR A 37 -12.35 -5.87 4.22
CA THR A 37 -11.39 -6.97 4.38
C THR A 37 -11.36 -7.48 5.82
N SER A 38 -11.54 -8.78 6.02
CA SER A 38 -11.36 -9.43 7.32
C SER A 38 -9.88 -9.68 7.61
N PHE A 39 -9.13 -8.66 7.97
CA PHE A 39 -7.68 -8.76 8.23
C PHE A 39 -7.35 -9.83 9.27
N ARG A 40 -8.23 -10.07 10.26
CA ARG A 40 -8.04 -11.16 11.23
C ARG A 40 -8.01 -12.54 10.57
N LYS A 41 -8.88 -12.78 9.58
CA LYS A 41 -8.88 -14.04 8.81
C LYS A 41 -7.67 -14.09 7.87
N GLU A 42 -7.33 -12.96 7.24
CA GLU A 42 -6.20 -12.90 6.31
C GLU A 42 -4.86 -13.16 7.01
N LEU A 43 -4.65 -12.68 8.23
CA LEU A 43 -3.44 -12.97 9.01
C LEU A 43 -3.25 -14.47 9.33
N GLN A 44 -4.31 -15.28 9.25
CA GLN A 44 -4.26 -16.73 9.48
C GLN A 44 -4.05 -17.54 8.19
N ARG A 45 -4.19 -16.91 7.02
CA ARG A 45 -4.04 -17.59 5.73
C ARG A 45 -2.57 -17.67 5.32
N LYS A 46 -2.11 -18.88 4.95
CA LYS A 46 -0.73 -19.11 4.50
C LYS A 46 -0.37 -18.33 3.22
N ILE A 47 -1.36 -18.10 2.35
CA ILE A 47 -1.17 -17.36 1.09
C ILE A 47 -1.17 -15.86 1.27
N SER A 48 -1.58 -15.35 2.43
CA SER A 48 -1.67 -13.90 2.69
C SER A 48 -0.37 -13.35 3.23
N THR A 49 0.05 -12.23 2.68
CA THR A 49 1.12 -11.39 3.22
C THR A 49 0.62 -9.97 3.32
N ILE A 50 0.67 -9.39 4.51
CA ILE A 50 0.30 -8.00 4.72
C ILE A 50 1.51 -7.28 5.32
N LEU A 51 1.98 -6.24 4.63
CA LEU A 51 3.05 -5.38 5.08
C LEU A 51 2.49 -4.03 5.49
N VAL A 52 3.05 -3.43 6.51
CA VAL A 52 2.66 -2.11 7.01
C VAL A 52 3.87 -1.16 7.01
N ALA A 53 3.61 0.08 6.61
CA ALA A 53 4.56 1.17 6.73
C ALA A 53 4.35 1.86 8.08
N ILE A 54 5.43 2.02 8.83
CA ILE A 54 5.43 2.66 10.15
C ILE A 54 6.26 3.93 10.12
N SER A 55 5.84 4.93 10.90
CA SER A 55 6.59 6.15 11.11
C SER A 55 7.32 6.08 12.45
N ASP A 56 8.60 6.45 12.46
CA ASP A 56 9.41 6.50 13.68
C ASP A 56 8.96 7.60 14.68
N SER A 57 7.99 8.43 14.32
CA SER A 57 7.44 9.39 15.25
C SER A 57 6.67 8.68 16.37
N LYS A 58 7.30 8.53 17.54
CA LYS A 58 6.70 7.97 18.76
C LYS A 58 5.49 8.76 19.29
N THR A 59 5.20 9.89 18.72
CA THR A 59 4.00 10.68 18.94
C THR A 59 3.02 10.36 17.82
N GLY A 60 2.04 9.53 18.10
CA GLY A 60 0.87 9.37 17.22
C GLY A 60 0.36 10.75 16.87
N GLY A 61 0.67 11.19 15.64
CA GLY A 61 0.47 12.58 15.24
C GLY A 61 -0.98 12.96 15.44
N LYS A 62 -1.22 14.08 16.13
CA LYS A 62 -2.44 14.86 15.89
C LYS A 62 -2.51 15.02 14.38
N GLU A 63 -3.60 14.59 13.75
CA GLU A 63 -3.81 14.85 12.33
C GLU A 63 -3.65 16.35 12.10
N GLU A 64 -2.51 16.75 11.55
CA GLU A 64 -2.40 18.07 10.94
C GLU A 64 -3.42 18.09 9.82
N SER A 65 -4.30 19.09 9.84
CA SER A 65 -5.33 19.32 8.86
C SER A 65 -4.69 19.35 7.46
N SER A 66 -4.80 18.24 6.72
CA SER A 66 -4.30 18.17 5.36
C SER A 66 -5.13 19.11 4.50
N PRO A 67 -4.53 19.97 3.65
CA PRO A 67 -5.26 20.83 2.73
C PRO A 67 -6.08 20.06 1.67
N TYR A 68 -5.96 18.74 1.63
CA TYR A 68 -6.73 17.86 0.74
C TYR A 68 -7.97 17.23 1.39
N SER A 69 -8.34 17.63 2.60
CA SER A 69 -9.51 17.15 3.32
C SER A 69 -10.82 17.77 2.85
N LYS A 70 -11.22 17.55 1.58
CA LYS A 70 -12.65 17.65 1.24
C LYS A 70 -13.34 16.38 1.76
N PRO A 71 -14.41 16.50 2.54
CA PRO A 71 -15.12 15.34 3.07
C PRO A 71 -15.78 14.59 1.91
N ILE A 72 -15.27 13.40 1.60
CA ILE A 72 -16.05 12.42 0.84
C ILE A 72 -17.13 11.96 1.82
N LYS A 73 -18.41 12.02 1.41
CA LYS A 73 -19.52 11.46 2.18
C LYS A 73 -19.30 9.94 2.31
N SER A 74 -18.62 9.53 3.34
CA SER A 74 -18.46 8.12 3.71
C SER A 74 -19.59 7.76 4.69
N PRO A 75 -20.27 6.61 4.52
CA PRO A 75 -21.27 6.14 5.47
C PRO A 75 -20.70 5.78 6.84
N VAL A 76 -19.39 5.59 6.94
CA VAL A 76 -18.69 5.45 8.22
C VAL A 76 -18.24 6.84 8.63
N SER A 77 -18.81 7.35 9.73
CA SER A 77 -18.46 8.65 10.29
C SER A 77 -16.95 8.67 10.63
N TYR A 78 -16.15 9.21 9.72
CA TYR A 78 -14.77 9.56 9.98
C TYR A 78 -14.79 10.70 10.99
N ARG A 79 -14.81 10.35 12.27
CA ARG A 79 -14.62 11.34 13.33
C ARG A 79 -13.18 11.81 13.21
N SER A 80 -13.00 13.06 12.83
CA SER A 80 -11.72 13.76 12.87
C SER A 80 -10.98 13.37 14.16
N GLY A 81 -9.78 12.79 14.01
CA GLY A 81 -8.93 12.39 15.13
C GLY A 81 -8.91 10.90 15.50
N ASN A 82 -9.77 10.03 14.94
CA ASN A 82 -9.66 8.59 15.20
C ASN A 82 -8.70 7.93 14.21
N THR A 83 -7.46 7.73 14.62
CA THR A 83 -6.42 7.07 13.82
C THR A 83 -6.38 5.55 14.04
N GLY A 84 -7.16 5.01 14.99
CA GLY A 84 -7.04 3.61 15.44
C GLY A 84 -5.73 3.30 16.16
N TRP A 85 -4.85 4.31 16.31
CA TRP A 85 -3.60 4.17 17.05
C TRP A 85 -3.82 4.22 18.56
N LYS A 86 -3.02 3.46 19.31
CA LYS A 86 -3.00 3.46 20.76
C LYS A 86 -1.58 3.69 21.25
N PRO A 87 -1.39 4.37 22.40
CA PRO A 87 -0.07 4.52 23.02
C PRO A 87 0.66 3.18 23.16
N GLY A 88 1.94 3.17 22.87
CA GLY A 88 2.79 1.96 22.90
C GLY A 88 2.78 1.12 21.62
N LEU A 89 1.92 1.42 20.64
CA LEU A 89 1.94 0.78 19.32
C LEU A 89 2.66 1.66 18.29
N ASP A 90 3.15 1.02 17.21
CA ASP A 90 3.67 1.73 16.05
C ASP A 90 2.54 2.54 15.38
N PHE A 91 2.86 3.75 14.89
CA PHE A 91 1.93 4.52 14.09
C PHE A 91 2.03 4.12 12.62
N LEU A 92 0.95 3.57 12.06
CA LEU A 92 0.92 3.09 10.69
C LEU A 92 0.57 4.21 9.72
N THR A 93 1.39 4.35 8.68
CA THR A 93 1.21 5.35 7.61
C THR A 93 0.63 4.75 6.32
N GLY A 94 0.66 3.43 6.19
CA GLY A 94 0.09 2.72 5.06
C GLY A 94 0.19 1.20 5.21
N TYR A 95 -0.41 0.48 4.27
CA TYR A 95 -0.33 -0.98 4.19
C TYR A 95 -0.38 -1.45 2.73
N ILE A 96 0.10 -2.67 2.50
CA ILE A 96 -0.10 -3.42 1.27
C ILE A 96 -0.45 -4.87 1.61
N PHE A 97 -1.45 -5.40 0.93
CA PHE A 97 -1.95 -6.74 1.10
C PHE A 97 -1.75 -7.56 -0.18
N LEU A 98 -1.11 -8.72 -0.05
CA LEU A 98 -0.80 -9.64 -1.14
C LEU A 98 -1.38 -11.02 -0.86
N TRP A 99 -1.78 -11.69 -1.94
CA TRP A 99 -1.94 -13.14 -1.99
C TRP A 99 -0.87 -13.75 -2.88
N ASP A 100 -0.25 -14.80 -2.39
CA ASP A 100 0.58 -15.68 -3.21
C ASP A 100 -0.35 -16.75 -3.80
N THR A 101 -0.87 -16.50 -5.01
CA THR A 101 -1.93 -17.30 -5.64
C THR A 101 -1.42 -18.63 -6.16
N THR A 102 -0.17 -18.65 -6.61
CA THR A 102 0.58 -19.83 -7.02
C THR A 102 2.03 -19.69 -6.57
N PHE A 103 2.85 -20.73 -6.78
CA PHE A 103 4.29 -20.63 -6.53
C PHE A 103 5.00 -19.62 -7.44
N GLU A 104 4.35 -19.15 -8.50
CA GLU A 104 4.95 -18.31 -9.53
C GLU A 104 4.35 -16.89 -9.59
N GLU A 105 3.20 -16.66 -8.95
CA GLU A 105 2.51 -15.37 -9.00
C GLU A 105 2.12 -14.86 -7.61
N SER A 106 2.46 -13.61 -7.35
CA SER A 106 1.90 -12.83 -6.25
C SER A 106 0.87 -11.82 -6.78
N HIS A 107 -0.21 -11.60 -6.04
CA HIS A 107 -1.28 -10.67 -6.41
C HIS A 107 -1.45 -9.60 -5.34
N ILE A 108 -1.40 -8.32 -5.72
CA ILE A 108 -1.72 -7.22 -4.80
C ILE A 108 -3.24 -7.10 -4.71
N MET A 109 -3.78 -7.44 -3.56
CA MET A 109 -5.20 -7.33 -3.26
C MET A 109 -5.62 -5.89 -2.94
N SER A 110 -4.80 -5.18 -2.18
CA SER A 110 -5.01 -3.76 -1.89
C SER A 110 -3.73 -3.07 -1.43
N ILE A 111 -3.64 -1.77 -1.68
CA ILE A 111 -2.58 -0.88 -1.19
C ILE A 111 -3.20 0.44 -0.76
N GLY A 112 -2.97 0.84 0.48
CA GLY A 112 -3.52 2.06 1.04
C GLY A 112 -2.48 2.89 1.78
N THR A 113 -2.58 4.21 1.66
CA THR A 113 -1.76 5.16 2.41
C THR A 113 -2.67 6.15 3.14
N ARG A 114 -2.42 6.35 4.43
CA ARG A 114 -3.13 7.33 5.26
C ARG A 114 -3.12 8.70 4.59
N ARG A 115 -4.26 9.42 4.55
CA ARG A 115 -4.38 10.70 3.81
C ARG A 115 -3.32 11.72 4.15
N SER A 116 -3.08 11.93 5.44
CA SER A 116 -2.05 12.86 5.94
C SER A 116 -0.62 12.49 5.54
N HIS A 117 -0.42 11.27 5.02
CA HIS A 117 0.88 10.72 4.63
C HIS A 117 0.98 10.42 3.13
N ARG A 118 -0.02 10.79 2.33
CA ARG A 118 0.04 10.68 0.86
C ARG A 118 1.09 11.63 0.29
N ARG A 119 1.62 11.30 -0.88
CA ARG A 119 2.65 12.06 -1.62
C ARG A 119 4.03 12.14 -0.92
N LYS A 120 4.24 11.35 0.13
CA LYS A 120 5.50 11.24 0.89
C LYS A 120 6.32 9.99 0.53
N GLY A 121 6.06 9.32 -0.59
CA GLY A 121 6.78 8.13 -1.04
C GLY A 121 6.31 6.80 -0.42
N ILE A 122 5.35 6.81 0.53
CA ILE A 122 4.94 5.62 1.29
C ILE A 122 4.32 4.54 0.39
N GLY A 123 3.43 4.92 -0.55
CA GLY A 123 2.87 3.95 -1.50
C GLY A 123 3.95 3.30 -2.37
N GLU A 124 4.99 4.05 -2.72
CA GLU A 124 6.14 3.53 -3.47
C GLU A 124 6.98 2.58 -2.61
N LEU A 125 7.23 2.93 -1.36
CA LEU A 125 7.95 2.08 -0.40
C LEU A 125 7.22 0.74 -0.17
N LEU A 126 5.88 0.78 -0.06
CA LEU A 126 5.04 -0.41 0.08
C LEU A 126 5.12 -1.28 -1.17
N LEU A 127 4.99 -0.71 -2.37
CA LEU A 127 5.11 -1.45 -3.63
C LEU A 127 6.50 -2.07 -3.79
N TYR A 128 7.56 -1.31 -3.53
CA TYR A 128 8.93 -1.83 -3.54
C TYR A 128 9.08 -3.02 -2.60
N SER A 129 8.59 -2.91 -1.37
CA SER A 129 8.67 -3.97 -0.36
C SER A 129 7.85 -5.20 -0.75
N ALA A 130 6.72 -5.02 -1.43
CA ALA A 130 5.93 -6.11 -1.98
C ALA A 130 6.70 -6.87 -3.05
N LEU A 131 7.33 -6.17 -4.01
CA LEU A 131 8.18 -6.77 -5.04
C LEU A 131 9.33 -7.57 -4.44
N VAL A 132 10.06 -6.98 -3.48
CA VAL A 132 11.15 -7.67 -2.77
C VAL A 132 10.63 -8.93 -2.05
N ASN A 133 9.45 -8.84 -1.40
CA ASN A 133 8.85 -9.99 -0.73
C ASN A 133 8.45 -11.09 -1.73
N SER A 134 7.83 -10.73 -2.85
CA SER A 134 7.42 -11.66 -3.91
C SER A 134 8.64 -12.38 -4.53
N ILE A 135 9.72 -11.63 -4.81
CA ILE A 135 10.98 -12.21 -5.29
C ILE A 135 11.55 -13.21 -4.27
N LYS A 136 11.59 -12.85 -2.98
CA LYS A 136 12.07 -13.75 -1.91
C LYS A 136 11.24 -15.03 -1.77
N LYS A 137 9.95 -14.97 -2.11
CA LYS A 137 9.05 -16.13 -2.11
C LYS A 137 9.11 -16.96 -3.40
N GLY A 138 9.91 -16.55 -4.37
CA GLY A 138 10.08 -17.27 -5.64
C GLY A 138 9.05 -16.93 -6.71
N ALA A 139 8.19 -15.93 -6.49
CA ALA A 139 7.24 -15.50 -7.52
C ALA A 139 7.97 -15.01 -8.76
N LYS A 140 7.47 -15.36 -9.94
CA LYS A 140 7.98 -14.90 -11.25
C LYS A 140 7.27 -13.64 -11.72
N SER A 141 6.07 -13.37 -11.20
CA SER A 141 5.27 -12.20 -11.58
C SER A 141 4.55 -11.58 -10.38
N LEU A 142 4.20 -10.29 -10.54
CA LEU A 142 3.33 -9.57 -9.61
C LEU A 142 2.21 -8.89 -10.40
N THR A 143 0.96 -9.13 -10.01
CA THR A 143 -0.25 -8.67 -10.69
C THR A 143 -1.13 -7.84 -9.75
N LEU A 144 -1.95 -6.97 -10.32
CA LEU A 144 -2.97 -6.20 -9.59
C LEU A 144 -4.09 -5.72 -10.53
N GLU A 145 -5.23 -5.34 -9.94
CA GLU A 145 -6.26 -4.53 -10.59
C GLU A 145 -6.22 -3.09 -10.08
N VAL A 146 -6.39 -2.14 -11.01
CA VAL A 146 -6.44 -0.71 -10.69
C VAL A 146 -7.50 0.00 -11.51
N ARG A 147 -8.27 0.91 -10.88
CA ARG A 147 -9.24 1.76 -11.59
C ARG A 147 -8.58 2.48 -12.76
N VAL A 148 -9.25 2.52 -13.90
CA VAL A 148 -8.74 3.24 -15.09
C VAL A 148 -8.53 4.73 -14.82
N SER A 149 -9.30 5.33 -13.90
CA SER A 149 -9.18 6.72 -13.47
C SER A 149 -8.04 6.99 -12.49
N ASN A 150 -7.46 5.94 -11.87
CA ASN A 150 -6.41 6.12 -10.86
C ASN A 150 -5.02 6.33 -11.51
N VAL A 151 -4.89 7.43 -12.26
CA VAL A 151 -3.67 7.78 -12.99
C VAL A 151 -2.41 7.81 -12.09
N PRO A 152 -2.46 8.35 -10.85
CA PRO A 152 -1.29 8.35 -9.98
C PRO A 152 -0.79 6.94 -9.61
N ALA A 153 -1.70 6.00 -9.35
CA ALA A 153 -1.34 4.62 -9.04
C ALA A 153 -0.80 3.91 -10.29
N ILE A 154 -1.45 4.07 -11.44
CA ILE A 154 -1.00 3.51 -12.72
C ILE A 154 0.42 3.98 -13.03
N SER A 155 0.71 5.27 -12.89
CA SER A 155 2.06 5.82 -13.11
C SER A 155 3.09 5.23 -12.14
N LEU A 156 2.71 5.00 -10.88
CA LEU A 156 3.56 4.34 -9.90
C LEU A 156 3.88 2.90 -10.33
N TYR A 157 2.88 2.14 -10.75
CA TYR A 157 3.06 0.75 -11.18
C TYR A 157 3.91 0.66 -12.45
N GLN A 158 3.67 1.53 -13.43
CA GLN A 158 4.49 1.62 -14.64
C GLN A 158 5.96 1.95 -14.34
N LYS A 159 6.23 2.79 -13.35
CA LYS A 159 7.59 3.11 -12.88
C LYS A 159 8.36 1.86 -12.45
N TYR A 160 7.65 0.83 -11.97
CA TYR A 160 8.20 -0.47 -11.55
C TYR A 160 8.06 -1.57 -12.61
N GLY A 161 7.86 -1.17 -13.89
CA GLY A 161 7.83 -2.10 -15.01
C GLY A 161 6.52 -2.83 -15.21
N MET A 162 5.45 -2.48 -14.46
CA MET A 162 4.14 -3.10 -14.69
C MET A 162 3.51 -2.56 -15.97
N THR A 163 2.98 -3.46 -16.78
CA THR A 163 2.28 -3.16 -18.03
C THR A 163 0.82 -3.61 -17.96
N THR A 164 -0.05 -2.95 -18.71
CA THR A 164 -1.46 -3.36 -18.80
C THR A 164 -1.58 -4.63 -19.65
N GLN A 165 -2.07 -5.70 -19.05
CA GLN A 165 -2.28 -6.99 -19.71
C GLN A 165 -3.73 -7.19 -20.12
N GLY A 166 -4.66 -6.43 -19.57
CA GLY A 166 -6.07 -6.56 -19.87
C GLY A 166 -6.94 -5.53 -19.18
N LEU A 167 -8.24 -5.64 -19.43
CA LEU A 167 -9.26 -4.77 -18.85
C LEU A 167 -10.41 -5.64 -18.33
N ARG A 168 -10.79 -5.46 -17.05
CA ARG A 168 -12.02 -6.04 -16.50
C ARG A 168 -13.12 -5.00 -16.56
N LYS A 169 -14.12 -5.24 -17.42
CA LYS A 169 -15.26 -4.34 -17.58
C LYS A 169 -16.13 -4.31 -16.33
N SER A 170 -16.58 -3.10 -15.95
CA SER A 170 -17.48 -2.88 -14.81
C SER A 170 -17.04 -3.59 -13.51
N TYR A 171 -15.74 -3.65 -13.27
CA TYR A 171 -15.14 -4.40 -12.16
C TYR A 171 -15.51 -3.80 -10.79
N TYR A 172 -15.50 -2.47 -10.69
CA TYR A 172 -15.84 -1.77 -9.46
C TYR A 172 -17.35 -1.59 -9.35
N THR A 173 -17.96 -2.19 -8.33
CA THR A 173 -19.42 -2.27 -8.18
C THR A 173 -20.07 -0.94 -7.81
N ASP A 174 -19.31 -0.01 -7.23
CA ASP A 174 -19.80 1.31 -6.78
C ASP A 174 -20.20 2.24 -7.94
N ASN A 175 -19.43 2.24 -9.02
CA ASN A 175 -19.67 3.13 -10.17
C ASN A 175 -19.53 2.42 -11.53
N ARG A 176 -19.42 1.08 -11.52
CA ARG A 176 -19.19 0.24 -12.70
C ARG A 176 -17.94 0.62 -13.51
N GLU A 177 -16.98 1.23 -12.85
CA GLU A 177 -15.72 1.57 -13.49
C GLU A 177 -14.92 0.32 -13.87
N ASP A 178 -14.25 0.38 -15.02
CA ASP A 178 -13.35 -0.68 -15.46
C ASP A 178 -12.07 -0.71 -14.62
N ALA A 179 -11.46 -1.88 -14.50
CA ALA A 179 -10.14 -2.06 -13.94
C ALA A 179 -9.12 -2.47 -15.01
N LYS A 180 -7.96 -1.82 -15.01
CA LYS A 180 -6.78 -2.34 -15.70
C LYS A 180 -6.20 -3.47 -14.89
N ILE A 181 -5.90 -4.59 -15.55
CA ILE A 181 -5.05 -5.65 -15.00
C ILE A 181 -3.61 -5.25 -15.36
N MET A 182 -2.80 -5.00 -14.34
CA MET A 182 -1.40 -4.64 -14.55
C MET A 182 -0.50 -5.70 -13.96
N THR A 183 0.51 -6.13 -14.73
CA THR A 183 1.44 -7.19 -14.35
C THR A 183 2.87 -6.78 -14.68
N VAL A 184 3.78 -7.15 -13.81
CA VAL A 184 5.20 -7.25 -14.12
C VAL A 184 5.62 -8.71 -14.07
N ALA A 185 6.24 -9.17 -15.16
CA ALA A 185 6.78 -10.52 -15.30
C ALA A 185 8.29 -10.53 -15.06
N ASP A 186 8.85 -11.73 -15.00
CA ASP A 186 10.30 -11.99 -14.90
C ASP A 186 11.00 -11.26 -13.76
N ILE A 187 10.27 -11.06 -12.63
CA ILE A 187 10.81 -10.35 -11.46
C ILE A 187 12.01 -11.06 -10.81
N GLN A 188 12.26 -12.33 -11.20
CA GLN A 188 13.45 -13.09 -10.78
C GLN A 188 14.69 -12.79 -11.63
N SER A 189 14.55 -12.16 -12.80
CA SER A 189 15.66 -11.86 -13.70
C SER A 189 16.67 -10.89 -13.09
N LEU A 190 17.93 -10.99 -13.51
CA LEU A 190 18.98 -10.07 -13.07
C LEU A 190 18.66 -8.64 -13.49
N ASP A 191 18.15 -8.43 -14.72
CA ASP A 191 17.79 -7.11 -15.23
C ASP A 191 16.72 -6.45 -14.37
N TYR A 192 15.68 -7.21 -13.98
CA TYR A 192 14.66 -6.66 -13.11
C TYR A 192 15.18 -6.32 -11.70
N ARG A 193 16.06 -7.15 -11.15
CA ARG A 193 16.72 -6.86 -9.86
C ARG A 193 17.60 -5.62 -9.93
N HIS A 194 18.32 -5.42 -11.03
CA HIS A 194 19.08 -4.16 -11.26
C HIS A 194 18.15 -2.95 -11.35
N LEU A 195 17.04 -3.06 -12.09
CA LEU A 195 16.01 -2.02 -12.12
C LEU A 195 15.51 -1.71 -10.71
N LEU A 196 15.16 -2.74 -9.93
CA LEU A 196 14.62 -2.57 -8.59
C LEU A 196 15.62 -1.90 -7.65
N ASN A 197 16.90 -2.25 -7.72
CA ASN A 197 17.97 -1.61 -6.94
C ASN A 197 18.11 -0.11 -7.30
N SER A 198 18.11 0.23 -8.60
CA SER A 198 18.19 1.63 -9.02
C SER A 198 16.96 2.46 -8.59
N LYS A 199 15.78 1.81 -8.49
CA LYS A 199 14.57 2.47 -7.94
C LYS A 199 14.69 2.68 -6.43
N TRP A 200 15.31 1.73 -5.73
CA TRP A 200 15.54 1.84 -4.29
C TRP A 200 16.42 3.04 -3.94
N GLU A 201 17.56 3.20 -4.59
CA GLU A 201 18.48 4.32 -4.35
C GLU A 201 17.76 5.67 -4.44
N LYS A 202 16.99 5.87 -5.52
CA LYS A 202 16.21 7.10 -5.73
C LYS A 202 15.06 7.27 -4.71
N LEU A 203 14.45 6.18 -4.26
CA LEU A 203 13.41 6.22 -3.25
C LEU A 203 13.99 6.56 -1.89
N GLU A 204 15.08 5.90 -1.50
CA GLU A 204 15.75 6.11 -0.22
C GLU A 204 16.21 7.57 -0.05
N GLU A 205 16.81 8.16 -1.09
CA GLU A 205 17.18 9.59 -1.08
C GLU A 205 15.98 10.52 -0.82
N ARG A 206 14.79 10.17 -1.36
CA ARG A 206 13.58 10.97 -1.16
C ARG A 206 12.95 10.77 0.21
N LEU A 207 13.08 9.59 0.81
CA LEU A 207 12.55 9.30 2.14
C LEU A 207 13.40 9.91 3.26
N LYS A 208 14.67 10.24 2.98
CA LYS A 208 15.60 10.91 3.91
C LYS A 208 15.39 12.43 3.98
N LYS A 209 14.70 13.02 3.01
CA LYS A 209 14.35 14.47 2.96
C LYS A 209 13.06 14.77 3.71
#